data_09721a7c16b6f18986545a9e14ddb6ca
#
_entry.id   09721a7c16b6f18986545a9e14ddb6ca
#
_cell.length_a   1.000
_cell.length_b   1.000
_cell.length_c   1.000
_cell.angle_alpha   90.00
_cell.angle_beta   90.00
_cell.angle_gamma   90.00
#
_symmetry.space_group_name_H-M   'P 1'
#
loop_
_entity.id
_entity.type
_entity.pdbx_description
1 polymer ?
#
loop_
_entity_poly.entity_id
_entity_poly.type
_entity_poly.pdbx_seq_one_letter_code
_entity_poly.pdbx_strand_id
1 'polypeptide(L)'
;TGHFFFPASGSGIYMPEAVFEIEPVQNVEEMEGVDPQDIDPETGQILPDKYNYIKIENVFSGQLVDVDALFSLEVALLTKQPSVSSDLFIAAVFEIEAEVVAAITSSVLDVRRSDLITPEGRSALSIKIREAVNEFLEKEKDMRPAITEVFIINFNIV
;
A
#
# COMPACT_ATOMS: atom_id res chain seq x y z
N THR A 1 -7.84 4.62 30.48
CA THR A 1 -8.12 5.05 30.39
C THR A 1 -8.28 4.86 30.04
N GLY A 2 -7.86 4.71 29.97
CA GLY A 2 -8.29 4.96 29.72
C GLY A 2 -8.22 4.63 29.01
N HIS A 3 -8.33 4.35 28.96
CA HIS A 3 -8.71 4.52 28.37
C HIS A 3 -8.49 4.12 27.59
N PHE A 4 -8.55 3.72 27.42
CA PHE A 4 -8.80 3.93 26.75
C PHE A 4 -8.83 3.51 26.22
N PHE A 5 -9.05 3.13 26.16
CA PHE A 5 -9.57 3.34 25.71
C PHE A 5 -9.61 2.89 25.33
N PHE A 6 -9.87 2.28 25.02
CA PHE A 6 -10.45 2.40 24.72
C PHE A 6 -10.57 1.98 24.52
N PRO A 7 -10.73 1.69 24.34
CA PRO A 7 -11.32 1.65 24.12
C PRO A 7 -11.48 1.42 23.78
N ALA A 8 -11.39 1.02 23.70
CA ALA A 8 -11.89 1.36 23.54
C ALA A 8 -12.21 1.23 23.08
N SER A 9 -12.22 0.93 22.87
CA SER A 9 -12.69 1.36 22.62
C SER A 9 -12.78 1.08 22.09
N GLY A 10 -12.59 0.80 21.99
CA GLY A 10 -12.92 0.99 21.85
C GLY A 10 -12.63 0.56 21.32
N SER A 11 -12.76 0.23 21.12
CA SER A 11 -12.57 0.34 20.93
C SER A 11 -12.02 -0.22 20.76
N GLY A 12 -11.59 -0.55 20.64
CA GLY A 12 -11.32 -0.53 20.92
C GLY A 12 -10.57 -1.12 20.69
N ILE A 13 -10.51 -1.66 20.42
CA ILE A 13 -10.04 -1.58 20.53
C ILE A 13 -9.31 -2.03 20.66
N TYR A 14 -9.23 -2.64 20.50
CA TYR A 14 -8.72 -2.24 20.82
C TYR A 14 -8.01 -2.72 21.09
N MET A 15 -7.83 -3.00 21.16
CA MET A 15 -7.16 -2.75 21.66
C MET A 15 -6.61 -3.19 22.21
N PRO A 16 -6.26 -3.57 22.22
CA PRO A 16 -5.78 -3.47 22.86
C PRO A 16 -5.09 -3.81 23.07
N GLU A 17 -4.69 -3.95 22.93
CA GLU A 17 -4.15 -3.53 23.23
C GLU A 17 -3.58 -3.36 23.47
N ALA A 18 -3.18 -3.88 23.52
CA ALA A 18 -2.80 -3.13 23.80
C ALA A 18 -2.40 -2.81 23.94
N VAL A 19 -2.41 -3.22 24.25
CA VAL A 19 -1.97 -2.33 24.31
C VAL A 19 -0.91 -1.93 24.39
N PHE A 20 -0.62 -2.07 23.89
CA PHE A 20 0.52 -1.33 24.19
C PHE A 20 0.15 0.02 24.61
N GLU A 21 1.02 0.60 25.29
CA GLU A 21 0.78 1.93 25.66
C GLU A 21 1.40 2.85 24.66
N ILE A 22 0.58 3.63 24.01
CA ILE A 22 1.09 4.60 23.06
C ILE A 22 1.21 5.91 23.78
N GLU A 23 2.42 6.46 23.77
CA GLU A 23 2.57 7.78 24.32
C GLU A 23 2.04 8.79 23.33
N PRO A 24 1.26 9.75 23.78
CA PRO A 24 0.77 10.79 22.88
C PRO A 24 1.94 11.63 22.38
N VAL A 25 1.81 12.07 21.14
CA VAL A 25 2.78 13.00 20.58
C VAL A 25 2.68 14.31 21.34
N GLN A 26 3.83 14.83 21.75
CA GLN A 26 3.87 15.96 22.64
C GLN A 26 3.86 17.31 21.95
N ASN A 27 4.31 17.37 20.69
CA ASN A 27 4.38 18.65 20.01
C ASN A 27 4.27 18.42 18.51
N VAL A 28 4.10 19.54 17.79
CA VAL A 28 3.87 19.49 16.35
C VAL A 28 5.08 18.93 15.61
N GLU A 29 6.28 19.15 16.13
CA GLU A 29 7.46 18.66 15.45
C GLU A 29 7.52 17.16 15.40
N GLU A 30 7.03 16.49 16.45
CA GLU A 30 6.99 15.03 16.46
C GLU A 30 5.91 14.50 15.55
N MET A 31 4.98 15.35 15.13
CA MET A 31 3.90 14.96 14.25
C MET A 31 4.12 15.38 12.81
N GLU A 32 5.35 15.79 12.52
CA GLU A 32 5.65 16.21 11.15
C GLU A 32 5.41 15.06 10.19
N GLY A 33 4.67 15.34 9.12
CA GLY A 33 4.32 14.29 8.15
C GLY A 33 3.00 13.60 8.45
N VAL A 34 2.36 13.93 9.57
CA VAL A 34 1.08 13.35 9.94
C VAL A 34 -0.04 14.32 9.57
N ASP A 35 -1.05 13.80 8.84
CA ASP A 35 -2.19 14.62 8.50
C ASP A 35 -3.00 14.91 9.75
N PRO A 36 -3.46 16.17 9.93
CA PRO A 36 -4.29 16.48 11.10
C PRO A 36 -5.55 15.66 11.19
N GLN A 37 -6.08 15.20 10.07
CA GLN A 37 -7.29 14.38 10.07
C GLN A 37 -7.06 12.99 10.63
N ASP A 38 -5.81 12.56 10.76
CA ASP A 38 -5.46 11.27 11.35
C ASP A 38 -5.26 11.35 12.85
N ILE A 39 -5.54 12.49 13.44
CA ILE A 39 -5.38 12.71 14.86
C ILE A 39 -6.77 12.75 15.51
N ASP A 40 -6.91 11.96 16.58
CA ASP A 40 -8.16 11.95 17.33
C ASP A 40 -8.36 13.31 17.98
N PRO A 41 -9.44 14.02 17.68
CA PRO A 41 -9.65 15.36 18.25
C PRO A 41 -9.86 15.33 19.75
N GLU A 42 -10.23 14.20 20.32
CA GLU A 42 -10.48 14.11 21.76
C GLU A 42 -9.21 13.82 22.55
N THR A 43 -8.32 12.97 21.99
CA THR A 43 -7.14 12.54 22.73
C THR A 43 -5.86 13.15 22.19
N GLY A 44 -5.89 13.67 20.97
CA GLY A 44 -4.69 14.21 20.34
C GLY A 44 -3.74 13.14 19.83
N GLN A 45 -4.14 11.90 19.84
CA GLN A 45 -3.30 10.79 19.42
C GLN A 45 -3.57 10.44 17.97
N ILE A 46 -2.54 9.84 17.34
CA ILE A 46 -2.68 9.38 15.96
C ILE A 46 -3.63 8.19 15.94
N LEU A 47 -4.56 8.19 15.00
CA LEU A 47 -5.51 7.09 14.86
C LEU A 47 -4.76 5.81 14.47
N PRO A 48 -5.29 4.63 14.81
CA PRO A 48 -4.63 3.37 14.48
C PRO A 48 -4.49 3.18 12.99
N ASP A 49 -3.44 2.48 12.58
CA ASP A 49 -3.25 2.11 11.19
C ASP A 49 -4.30 1.12 10.74
N LYS A 50 -4.62 1.21 9.47
CA LYS A 50 -5.58 0.34 8.84
C LYS A 50 -4.95 -0.25 7.59
N TYR A 51 -5.06 -1.57 7.44
CA TYR A 51 -4.58 -2.25 6.24
C TYR A 51 -5.69 -2.29 5.22
N ASN A 52 -5.39 -1.90 4.00
CA ASN A 52 -6.34 -1.99 2.91
C ASN A 52 -5.65 -2.54 1.68
N TYR A 53 -6.38 -3.39 0.96
CA TYR A 53 -5.91 -3.94 -0.30
C TYR A 53 -6.62 -3.23 -1.43
N ILE A 54 -5.85 -2.84 -2.43
CA ILE A 54 -6.38 -2.23 -3.64
C ILE A 54 -6.10 -3.20 -4.76
N LYS A 55 -7.12 -3.93 -5.20
CA LYS A 55 -6.95 -4.83 -6.34
C LYS A 55 -7.00 -4.01 -7.62
N ILE A 56 -5.96 -4.16 -8.43
CA ILE A 56 -5.94 -3.49 -9.72
C ILE A 56 -6.71 -4.37 -10.71
N GLU A 57 -7.80 -3.84 -11.25
CA GLU A 57 -8.73 -4.60 -12.09
C GLU A 57 -8.22 -4.72 -13.51
N ASN A 58 -6.93 -4.79 -13.68
CA ASN A 58 -6.29 -4.88 -14.98
C ASN A 58 -5.39 -6.10 -15.01
N VAL A 59 -5.43 -6.83 -16.11
CA VAL A 59 -4.52 -7.94 -16.34
C VAL A 59 -3.33 -7.41 -17.10
N PHE A 60 -2.13 -7.59 -16.52
CA PHE A 60 -0.91 -7.14 -17.16
C PHE A 60 -0.34 -8.31 -17.94
N SER A 61 -0.04 -8.08 -19.22
CA SER A 61 0.41 -9.17 -20.08
C SER A 61 1.50 -8.67 -21.00
N GLY A 62 2.30 -9.61 -21.49
CA GLY A 62 3.38 -9.28 -22.39
C GLY A 62 4.16 -10.53 -22.73
N GLN A 63 5.30 -10.32 -23.39
CA GLN A 63 6.19 -11.41 -23.76
C GLN A 63 7.34 -11.46 -22.79
N LEU A 64 7.70 -12.67 -22.36
CA LEU A 64 8.88 -12.85 -21.52
C LEU A 64 10.12 -12.52 -22.34
N VAL A 65 11.13 -11.91 -21.68
CA VAL A 65 12.30 -11.45 -22.40
C VAL A 65 13.34 -12.55 -22.61
N ASP A 66 13.24 -13.65 -21.86
CA ASP A 66 14.26 -14.70 -21.93
C ASP A 66 13.77 -15.98 -22.57
N VAL A 67 12.46 -16.13 -22.81
CA VAL A 67 11.94 -17.30 -23.47
C VAL A 67 10.81 -16.86 -24.40
N ASP A 68 10.49 -17.73 -25.37
CA ASP A 68 9.44 -17.43 -26.35
C ASP A 68 8.09 -17.84 -25.77
N ALA A 69 7.58 -17.03 -24.86
CA ALA A 69 6.33 -17.29 -24.18
C ALA A 69 5.69 -15.99 -23.75
N LEU A 70 4.39 -16.02 -23.54
CA LEU A 70 3.63 -14.88 -23.08
C LEU A 70 3.28 -15.07 -21.60
N PHE A 71 3.17 -13.97 -20.90
CA PHE A 71 2.75 -14.01 -19.50
C PHE A 71 1.56 -13.11 -19.28
N SER A 72 0.83 -13.41 -18.22
CA SER A 72 -0.19 -12.52 -17.70
C SER A 72 -0.13 -12.55 -16.20
N LEU A 73 -0.47 -11.44 -15.57
CA LEU A 73 -0.51 -11.38 -14.10
C LEU A 73 -1.46 -10.28 -13.65
N GLU A 74 -1.89 -10.41 -12.41
CA GLU A 74 -2.71 -9.40 -11.76
C GLU A 74 -2.03 -9.04 -10.44
N VAL A 75 -2.27 -7.82 -9.97
CA VAL A 75 -1.64 -7.35 -8.75
C VAL A 75 -2.66 -6.77 -7.80
N ALA A 76 -2.33 -6.84 -6.51
CA ALA A 76 -3.05 -6.13 -5.46
C ALA A 76 -2.02 -5.32 -4.69
N LEU A 77 -2.40 -4.12 -4.34
CA LEU A 77 -1.54 -3.21 -3.59
C LEU A 77 -2.01 -3.18 -2.15
N LEU A 78 -1.06 -3.20 -1.23
CA LEU A 78 -1.37 -3.08 0.19
C LEU A 78 -0.92 -1.72 0.69
N THR A 79 -1.82 -1.02 1.36
CA THR A 79 -1.46 0.23 2.03
C THR A 79 -1.76 0.08 3.51
N LYS A 80 -0.92 0.71 4.33
CA LYS A 80 -1.06 0.71 5.78
C LYS A 80 -0.93 2.14 6.26
N GLN A 81 -2.03 2.72 6.64
CA GLN A 81 -2.08 4.11 7.05
C GLN A 81 -3.17 4.29 8.10
N PRO A 82 -3.13 5.39 8.85
CA PRO A 82 -4.27 5.69 9.71
C PRO A 82 -5.56 5.76 8.92
N SER A 83 -6.65 5.48 9.59
CA SER A 83 -7.91 5.17 8.94
C SER A 83 -8.36 6.22 7.92
N VAL A 84 -8.31 7.49 8.30
CA VAL A 84 -8.80 8.54 7.39
C VAL A 84 -7.86 8.72 6.21
N SER A 85 -6.54 8.75 6.46
CA SER A 85 -5.58 8.85 5.37
C SER A 85 -5.69 7.68 4.41
N SER A 86 -5.95 6.48 4.93
CA SER A 86 -6.10 5.30 4.10
C SER A 86 -7.28 5.45 3.15
N ASP A 87 -8.42 5.89 3.67
CA ASP A 87 -9.61 6.04 2.84
C ASP A 87 -9.41 7.11 1.77
N LEU A 88 -8.78 8.22 2.12
CA LEU A 88 -8.50 9.28 1.16
C LEU A 88 -7.48 8.81 0.11
N PHE A 89 -6.48 8.07 0.53
CA PHE A 89 -5.48 7.55 -0.38
C PHE A 89 -6.11 6.60 -1.40
N ILE A 90 -6.96 5.69 -0.93
CA ILE A 90 -7.62 4.74 -1.82
C ILE A 90 -8.48 5.47 -2.84
N ALA A 91 -9.24 6.47 -2.40
CA ALA A 91 -10.07 7.24 -3.31
C ALA A 91 -9.23 7.97 -4.36
N ALA A 92 -8.09 8.54 -3.94
CA ALA A 92 -7.21 9.24 -4.86
C ALA A 92 -6.59 8.28 -5.88
N VAL A 93 -6.20 7.07 -5.43
CA VAL A 93 -5.63 6.09 -6.33
C VAL A 93 -6.66 5.64 -7.37
N PHE A 94 -7.91 5.46 -6.96
CA PHE A 94 -8.95 5.11 -7.92
C PHE A 94 -9.14 6.18 -8.98
N GLU A 95 -8.98 7.44 -8.62
CA GLU A 95 -9.12 8.51 -9.60
C GLU A 95 -8.01 8.50 -10.65
N ILE A 96 -6.84 7.99 -10.30
CA ILE A 96 -5.72 7.94 -11.23
C ILE A 96 -5.36 6.51 -11.62
N GLU A 97 -6.34 5.61 -11.57
CA GLU A 97 -6.08 4.20 -11.76
C GLU A 97 -5.40 3.92 -13.10
N ALA A 98 -5.83 4.59 -14.16
CA ALA A 98 -5.24 4.37 -15.48
C ALA A 98 -3.76 4.71 -15.49
N GLU A 99 -3.37 5.75 -14.77
CA GLU A 99 -1.97 6.14 -14.71
C GLU A 99 -1.16 5.17 -13.85
N VAL A 100 -1.78 4.66 -12.79
CA VAL A 100 -1.13 3.63 -11.97
C VAL A 100 -0.91 2.37 -12.79
N VAL A 101 -1.91 1.99 -13.58
CA VAL A 101 -1.78 0.84 -14.48
C VAL A 101 -0.63 1.05 -15.45
N ALA A 102 -0.48 2.26 -15.99
CA ALA A 102 0.61 2.55 -16.90
C ALA A 102 1.97 2.43 -16.21
N ALA A 103 2.06 2.89 -14.96
CA ALA A 103 3.31 2.79 -14.22
C ALA A 103 3.68 1.32 -13.96
N ILE A 104 2.68 0.50 -13.61
CA ILE A 104 2.93 -0.92 -13.40
C ILE A 104 3.33 -1.59 -14.72
N THR A 105 2.64 -1.27 -15.80
CA THR A 105 2.96 -1.83 -17.11
C THR A 105 4.41 -1.57 -17.46
N SER A 106 4.88 -0.35 -17.23
CA SER A 106 6.28 -0.02 -17.52
C SER A 106 7.24 -0.83 -16.68
N SER A 107 6.86 -1.19 -15.46
CA SER A 107 7.75 -1.92 -14.57
C SER A 107 7.84 -3.40 -14.90
N VAL A 108 6.94 -3.93 -15.73
CA VAL A 108 6.94 -5.36 -16.04
C VAL A 108 7.34 -5.65 -17.48
N LEU A 109 7.94 -4.68 -18.16
CA LEU A 109 8.34 -4.85 -19.55
C LEU A 109 9.48 -5.84 -19.73
N ASP A 110 10.29 -6.07 -18.69
CA ASP A 110 11.46 -6.93 -18.78
C ASP A 110 11.33 -8.16 -17.88
N VAL A 111 10.12 -8.68 -17.74
CA VAL A 111 9.87 -9.84 -16.90
C VAL A 111 10.46 -11.09 -17.55
N ARG A 112 11.13 -11.91 -16.73
CA ARG A 112 11.68 -13.19 -17.12
C ARG A 112 10.83 -14.30 -16.54
N ARG A 113 11.02 -15.50 -17.12
CA ARG A 113 10.28 -16.66 -16.63
C ARG A 113 10.55 -16.90 -15.13
N SER A 114 11.80 -16.78 -14.70
CA SER A 114 12.14 -16.99 -13.30
C SER A 114 11.51 -15.96 -12.36
N ASP A 115 11.15 -14.80 -12.87
CA ASP A 115 10.50 -13.77 -12.07
C ASP A 115 9.08 -14.18 -11.67
N LEU A 116 8.52 -15.17 -12.35
CA LEU A 116 7.17 -15.62 -12.06
C LEU A 116 7.13 -17.00 -11.43
N ILE A 117 8.04 -17.91 -11.82
CA ILE A 117 7.93 -19.29 -11.38
C ILE A 117 8.68 -19.57 -10.09
N THR A 118 9.55 -18.67 -9.63
CA THR A 118 10.27 -18.88 -8.37
C THR A 118 9.75 -17.92 -7.31
N PRO A 119 9.72 -18.34 -6.05
CA PRO A 119 9.31 -17.41 -4.98
C PRO A 119 10.21 -16.19 -4.87
N GLU A 120 11.53 -16.40 -5.07
CA GLU A 120 12.48 -15.29 -5.00
C GLU A 120 12.25 -14.30 -6.14
N GLY A 121 11.98 -14.83 -7.33
CA GLY A 121 11.70 -13.98 -8.48
C GLY A 121 10.44 -13.17 -8.30
N ARG A 122 9.37 -13.82 -7.80
CA ARG A 122 8.12 -13.10 -7.57
C ARG A 122 8.28 -12.03 -6.50
N SER A 123 9.07 -12.33 -5.47
CA SER A 123 9.33 -11.35 -4.42
C SER A 123 10.05 -10.12 -4.98
N ALA A 124 11.08 -10.36 -5.78
CA ALA A 124 11.81 -9.26 -6.40
C ALA A 124 10.93 -8.45 -7.34
N LEU A 125 10.08 -9.13 -8.10
CA LEU A 125 9.17 -8.45 -9.02
C LEU A 125 8.16 -7.61 -8.25
N SER A 126 7.64 -8.15 -7.14
CA SER A 126 6.70 -7.41 -6.30
C SER A 126 7.34 -6.14 -5.76
N ILE A 127 8.59 -6.22 -5.33
CA ILE A 127 9.32 -5.05 -4.83
C ILE A 127 9.51 -4.03 -5.96
N LYS A 128 9.85 -4.50 -7.14
CA LYS A 128 10.03 -3.63 -8.29
C LYS A 128 8.76 -2.87 -8.63
N ILE A 129 7.63 -3.58 -8.62
CA ILE A 129 6.34 -2.95 -8.89
C ILE A 129 6.01 -1.93 -7.79
N ARG A 130 6.23 -2.31 -6.53
CA ARG A 130 5.97 -1.41 -5.42
C ARG A 130 6.76 -0.11 -5.56
N GLU A 131 8.04 -0.23 -5.87
CA GLU A 131 8.88 0.95 -6.03
C GLU A 131 8.45 1.81 -7.20
N ALA A 132 8.03 1.18 -8.29
CA ALA A 132 7.57 1.92 -9.45
C ALA A 132 6.30 2.71 -9.13
N VAL A 133 5.35 2.08 -8.44
CA VAL A 133 4.11 2.76 -8.10
C VAL A 133 4.37 3.88 -7.10
N ASN A 134 5.17 3.62 -6.06
CA ASN A 134 5.45 4.64 -5.07
C ASN A 134 6.20 5.82 -5.66
N GLU A 135 7.14 5.56 -6.54
CA GLU A 135 7.88 6.64 -7.20
C GLU A 135 6.95 7.46 -8.08
N PHE A 136 6.05 6.80 -8.80
CA PHE A 136 5.07 7.50 -9.61
C PHE A 136 4.18 8.39 -8.76
N LEU A 137 3.67 7.86 -7.64
CA LEU A 137 2.79 8.63 -6.77
C LEU A 137 3.51 9.85 -6.21
N GLU A 138 4.75 9.66 -5.80
CA GLU A 138 5.49 10.73 -5.15
C GLU A 138 5.92 11.80 -6.15
N LYS A 139 6.45 11.41 -7.29
CA LYS A 139 7.08 12.34 -8.22
C LYS A 139 6.11 12.93 -9.23
N GLU A 140 5.12 12.14 -9.65
CA GLU A 140 4.21 12.60 -10.69
C GLU A 140 2.92 13.15 -10.13
N LYS A 141 2.50 12.68 -8.95
CA LYS A 141 1.22 13.06 -8.38
C LYS A 141 1.35 13.78 -7.05
N ASP A 142 2.57 13.96 -6.56
CA ASP A 142 2.81 14.63 -5.29
C ASP A 142 1.99 14.00 -4.17
N MET A 143 1.91 12.69 -4.18
CA MET A 143 1.17 11.91 -3.20
C MET A 143 2.14 11.14 -2.32
N ARG A 144 1.67 10.78 -1.13
CA ARG A 144 2.48 9.96 -0.23
C ARG A 144 2.73 8.61 -0.88
N PRO A 145 3.99 8.11 -0.87
CA PRO A 145 4.29 6.76 -1.40
C PRO A 145 3.89 5.70 -0.38
N ALA A 146 2.60 5.44 -0.28
CA ALA A 146 2.03 4.69 0.83
C ALA A 146 1.76 3.22 0.52
N ILE A 147 2.27 2.70 -0.60
CA ILE A 147 2.13 1.29 -0.90
C ILE A 147 3.21 0.54 -0.14
N THR A 148 2.78 -0.29 0.81
CA THR A 148 3.73 -1.04 1.65
C THR A 148 4.12 -2.37 1.04
N GLU A 149 3.22 -2.98 0.27
CA GLU A 149 3.49 -4.26 -0.37
C GLU A 149 2.68 -4.40 -1.64
N VAL A 150 3.21 -5.20 -2.56
CA VAL A 150 2.50 -5.56 -3.79
C VAL A 150 2.43 -7.06 -3.84
N PHE A 151 1.25 -7.59 -4.18
CA PHE A 151 1.04 -9.03 -4.32
C PHE A 151 0.72 -9.36 -5.76
N ILE A 152 1.40 -10.37 -6.29
CA ILE A 152 1.08 -10.93 -7.59
C ILE A 152 0.08 -12.05 -7.31
N ILE A 153 -1.18 -11.81 -7.66
CA ILE A 153 -2.25 -12.69 -7.18
C ILE A 153 -2.67 -13.75 -8.18
N ASN A 154 -2.51 -13.50 -9.46
CA ASN A 154 -2.77 -14.50 -10.49
C ASN A 154 -1.73 -14.33 -11.56
N PHE A 155 -1.03 -15.40 -11.91
CA PHE A 155 -0.09 -15.30 -13.02
C PHE A 155 -0.15 -16.55 -13.85
N ASN A 156 0.18 -16.40 -15.12
CA ASN A 156 0.11 -17.49 -16.06
C ASN A 156 1.18 -17.28 -17.11
N ILE A 157 1.73 -18.39 -17.60
CA ILE A 157 2.68 -18.37 -18.70
C ILE A 157 2.16 -19.33 -19.75
N VAL A 158 2.05 -18.83 -20.98
CA VAL A 158 1.48 -19.59 -22.05
C VAL A 158 2.52 -19.93 -23.12
#